data_5ccff51354474d5402d218cb7ae00408
#
_entry.id   5ccff51354474d5402d218cb7ae00408
#
_cell.length_a   1.000
_cell.length_b   1.000
_cell.length_c   1.000
_cell.angle_alpha   90.00
_cell.angle_beta   90.00
_cell.angle_gamma   90.00
#
_symmetry.space_group_name_H-M   'P 1'
#
loop_
_entity.id
_entity.type
_entity.pdbx_description
1 polymer ?
#
loop_
_entity_poly.entity_id
_entity_poly.type
_entity_poly.pdbx_seq_one_letter_code
_entity_poly.pdbx_strand_id
1 'polypeptide(L)'
;LLTEMKAGDEVLVVPAGLAVTLEYYVAEHGVVGSGVESDPTVIERAEERLRSRGMLERVHIQPGQMDGLPFRDGIFDVVVAELGLTSRAAPEEAARELVRVAKPGSSVVVVQPVWKAPVDPERRAVLSEHLGCRPLMVVEWKRLLMEAGLEHLHTENWSDEETAFRPQIRKPFPDFTELFSPAEKLGIFRRARHRWGWAGVWTVWAREREVHKVLTRERLLGLDLVKGVKREGEAATTSADPPPASVAPEKENPGREQEVGGAPEGQVTGLPLFDGDTP
;
A
#
# COMPACT_ATOMS: atom_id res chain seq x y z
N LEU A 1 -8.69 17.54 -6.84
CA LEU A 1 -8.78 16.09 -6.95
C LEU A 1 -8.78 15.69 -8.41
N LEU A 2 -7.94 14.74 -8.76
CA LEU A 2 -7.78 14.26 -10.14
C LEU A 2 -8.94 13.34 -10.60
N THR A 3 -9.83 12.99 -9.70
CA THR A 3 -11.03 12.19 -9.98
C THR A 3 -12.25 12.91 -9.42
N GLU A 4 -13.27 13.04 -10.22
CA GLU A 4 -14.57 13.52 -9.77
C GLU A 4 -15.31 12.36 -9.09
N MET A 5 -15.23 12.29 -7.77
CA MET A 5 -16.01 11.35 -6.96
C MET A 5 -17.40 11.96 -6.69
N LYS A 6 -18.43 11.17 -6.86
CA LYS A 6 -19.83 11.55 -6.60
C LYS A 6 -20.37 10.81 -5.39
N ALA A 7 -21.33 11.41 -4.72
CA ALA A 7 -21.99 10.73 -3.63
C ALA A 7 -22.66 9.43 -4.11
N GLY A 8 -22.36 8.33 -3.44
CA GLY A 8 -22.83 6.99 -3.79
C GLY A 8 -21.92 6.22 -4.74
N ASP A 9 -20.82 6.80 -5.26
CA ASP A 9 -19.84 6.05 -6.04
C ASP A 9 -19.21 4.95 -5.19
N GLU A 10 -18.97 3.79 -5.79
CA GLU A 10 -18.21 2.69 -5.20
C GLU A 10 -16.71 2.95 -5.41
N VAL A 11 -15.98 3.17 -4.33
CA VAL A 11 -14.55 3.51 -4.36
C VAL A 11 -13.73 2.42 -3.69
N LEU A 12 -12.71 1.93 -4.39
CA LEU A 12 -11.75 0.97 -3.86
C LEU A 12 -10.42 1.67 -3.54
N VAL A 13 -9.87 1.40 -2.35
CA VAL A 13 -8.49 1.78 -1.98
C VAL A 13 -7.68 0.54 -1.62
N VAL A 14 -6.51 0.39 -2.25
CA VAL A 14 -5.60 -0.75 -2.04
C VAL A 14 -4.13 -0.32 -1.99
N PRO A 15 -3.35 -0.80 -1.02
CA PRO A 15 -3.80 -1.44 0.22
C PRO A 15 -4.58 -0.45 1.09
N ALA A 16 -5.52 -0.97 1.87
CA ALA A 16 -6.39 -0.13 2.70
C ALA A 16 -5.65 0.51 3.89
N GLY A 17 -4.57 -0.10 4.35
CA GLY A 17 -3.86 0.33 5.54
C GLY A 17 -4.82 0.51 6.73
N LEU A 18 -4.70 1.63 7.45
CA LEU A 18 -5.60 1.99 8.55
C LEU A 18 -6.91 2.66 8.09
N ALA A 19 -7.27 2.55 6.82
CA ALA A 19 -8.47 3.14 6.20
C ALA A 19 -8.57 4.67 6.28
N VAL A 20 -7.47 5.38 6.45
CA VAL A 20 -7.48 6.85 6.58
C VAL A 20 -7.99 7.53 5.32
N THR A 21 -7.54 7.08 4.17
CA THR A 21 -7.96 7.60 2.86
C THR A 21 -9.42 7.29 2.57
N LEU A 22 -9.88 6.07 2.90
CA LEU A 22 -11.29 5.70 2.77
C LEU A 22 -12.19 6.55 3.68
N GLU A 23 -11.79 6.74 4.94
CA GLU A 23 -12.47 7.63 5.87
C GLU A 23 -12.65 9.04 5.27
N TYR A 24 -11.57 9.58 4.71
CA TYR A 24 -11.59 10.90 4.07
C TYR A 24 -12.56 10.94 2.88
N TYR A 25 -12.49 9.98 1.95
CA TYR A 25 -13.36 9.96 0.77
C TYR A 25 -14.84 9.81 1.14
N VAL A 26 -15.15 8.97 2.11
CA VAL A 26 -16.53 8.79 2.59
C VAL A 26 -17.05 10.06 3.27
N ALA A 27 -16.23 10.72 4.10
CA ALA A 27 -16.63 11.93 4.80
C ALA A 27 -16.84 13.12 3.84
N GLU A 28 -15.88 13.34 2.94
CA GLU A 28 -15.87 14.53 2.07
C GLU A 28 -16.74 14.38 0.82
N HIS A 29 -16.81 13.18 0.23
CA HIS A 29 -17.47 12.97 -1.05
C HIS A 29 -18.75 12.14 -0.95
N GLY A 30 -19.02 11.54 0.20
CA GLY A 30 -20.23 10.75 0.38
C GLY A 30 -20.23 9.41 -0.37
N VAL A 31 -19.07 8.88 -0.73
CA VAL A 31 -18.92 7.61 -1.44
C VAL A 31 -19.14 6.41 -0.55
N VAL A 32 -19.23 5.21 -1.14
CA VAL A 32 -19.16 3.92 -0.45
C VAL A 32 -17.72 3.41 -0.62
N GLY A 33 -17.05 3.14 0.48
CA GLY A 33 -15.63 2.77 0.50
C GLY A 33 -15.41 1.28 0.66
N SER A 34 -14.59 0.69 -0.22
CA SER A 34 -14.06 -0.66 -0.07
C SER A 34 -12.55 -0.63 0.02
N GLY A 35 -11.96 -1.50 0.82
CA GLY A 35 -10.53 -1.63 0.96
C GLY A 35 -10.09 -3.09 0.99
N VAL A 36 -8.86 -3.35 0.51
CA VAL A 36 -8.22 -4.65 0.64
C VAL A 36 -6.92 -4.49 1.40
N GLU A 37 -6.70 -5.35 2.37
CA GLU A 37 -5.49 -5.39 3.16
C GLU A 37 -5.05 -6.84 3.39
N SER A 38 -3.75 -7.09 3.35
CA SER A 38 -3.21 -8.44 3.49
C SER A 38 -2.81 -8.81 4.92
N ASP A 39 -2.62 -7.81 5.80
CA ASP A 39 -2.19 -8.01 7.19
C ASP A 39 -3.42 -8.00 8.13
N PRO A 40 -3.75 -9.15 8.78
CA PRO A 40 -4.90 -9.22 9.68
C PRO A 40 -4.82 -8.22 10.84
N THR A 41 -3.63 -7.92 11.33
CA THR A 41 -3.45 -6.95 12.43
C THR A 41 -3.79 -5.53 11.98
N VAL A 42 -3.45 -5.20 10.74
CA VAL A 42 -3.79 -3.90 10.15
C VAL A 42 -5.30 -3.81 9.91
N ILE A 43 -5.93 -4.88 9.44
CA ILE A 43 -7.39 -4.95 9.24
C ILE A 43 -8.12 -4.70 10.57
N GLU A 44 -7.74 -5.41 11.63
CA GLU A 44 -8.35 -5.25 12.96
C GLU A 44 -8.28 -3.80 13.47
N ARG A 45 -7.10 -3.18 13.35
CA ARG A 45 -6.91 -1.77 13.73
C ARG A 45 -7.71 -0.80 12.86
N ALA A 46 -7.81 -1.07 11.57
CA ALA A 46 -8.61 -0.27 10.66
C ALA A 46 -10.10 -0.36 11.00
N GLU A 47 -10.61 -1.55 11.28
CA GLU A 47 -12.00 -1.75 11.71
C GLU A 47 -12.30 -1.07 13.04
N GLU A 48 -11.39 -1.16 14.01
CA GLU A 48 -11.53 -0.47 15.30
C GLU A 48 -11.57 1.06 15.11
N ARG A 49 -10.70 1.59 14.25
CA ARG A 49 -10.71 2.99 13.86
C ARG A 49 -12.04 3.39 13.22
N LEU A 50 -12.51 2.63 12.23
CA LEU A 50 -13.79 2.90 11.54
C LEU A 50 -14.98 2.81 12.50
N ARG A 51 -14.97 1.85 13.43
CA ARG A 51 -15.99 1.71 14.48
C ARG A 51 -16.01 2.94 15.37
N SER A 52 -14.85 3.43 15.81
CA SER A 52 -14.77 4.63 16.66
C SER A 52 -15.26 5.89 15.96
N ARG A 53 -15.28 5.89 14.61
CA ARG A 53 -15.75 6.99 13.76
C ARG A 53 -17.19 6.81 13.26
N GLY A 54 -17.84 5.68 13.57
CA GLY A 54 -19.19 5.37 13.09
C GLY A 54 -19.29 5.13 11.59
N MET A 55 -18.22 4.61 10.95
CA MET A 55 -18.12 4.48 9.51
C MET A 55 -18.25 3.04 8.98
N LEU A 56 -18.44 2.05 9.87
CA LEU A 56 -18.52 0.64 9.48
C LEU A 56 -19.65 0.30 8.50
N GLU A 57 -20.69 1.12 8.43
CA GLU A 57 -21.78 0.90 7.46
C GLU A 57 -21.44 1.37 6.04
N ARG A 58 -20.38 2.19 5.90
CA ARG A 58 -20.01 2.82 4.63
C ARG A 58 -18.62 2.47 4.14
N VAL A 59 -17.81 1.84 4.99
CA VAL A 59 -16.45 1.40 4.68
C VAL A 59 -16.30 -0.07 5.03
N HIS A 60 -15.94 -0.87 4.02
CA HIS A 60 -15.74 -2.32 4.17
C HIS A 60 -14.29 -2.67 3.83
N ILE A 61 -13.59 -3.33 4.77
CA ILE A 61 -12.24 -3.82 4.54
C ILE A 61 -12.28 -5.33 4.43
N GLN A 62 -11.69 -5.87 3.36
CA GLN A 62 -11.61 -7.30 3.13
C GLN A 62 -10.16 -7.77 3.16
N PRO A 63 -9.89 -8.94 3.73
CA PRO A 63 -8.59 -9.60 3.59
C PRO A 63 -8.36 -10.01 2.14
N GLY A 64 -7.17 -9.75 1.61
CA GLY A 64 -6.84 -10.13 0.25
C GLY A 64 -5.43 -9.75 -0.15
N GLN A 65 -5.02 -10.20 -1.33
CA GLN A 65 -3.73 -9.88 -1.94
C GLN A 65 -3.94 -8.91 -3.10
N MET A 66 -2.89 -8.11 -3.38
CA MET A 66 -2.95 -7.06 -4.41
C MET A 66 -2.90 -7.63 -5.84
N ASP A 67 -2.45 -8.87 -5.99
CA ASP A 67 -2.39 -9.66 -7.24
C ASP A 67 -3.61 -10.58 -7.44
N GLY A 68 -4.60 -10.50 -6.56
CA GLY A 68 -5.84 -11.27 -6.61
C GLY A 68 -6.90 -10.63 -5.73
N LEU A 69 -7.49 -9.53 -6.20
CA LEU A 69 -8.48 -8.78 -5.44
C LEU A 69 -9.79 -9.57 -5.29
N PRO A 70 -10.38 -9.63 -4.08
CA PRO A 70 -11.57 -10.47 -3.78
C PRO A 70 -12.88 -9.85 -4.32
N PHE A 71 -12.84 -9.25 -5.49
CA PHE A 71 -13.96 -8.58 -6.12
C PHE A 71 -14.20 -9.11 -7.54
N ARG A 72 -15.44 -8.98 -8.00
CA ARG A 72 -15.82 -9.24 -9.39
C ARG A 72 -15.30 -8.14 -10.31
N ASP A 73 -15.32 -8.41 -11.61
CA ASP A 73 -14.95 -7.45 -12.62
C ASP A 73 -15.94 -6.27 -12.66
N GLY A 74 -15.42 -5.07 -12.85
CA GLY A 74 -16.23 -3.90 -13.17
C GLY A 74 -17.19 -3.44 -12.07
N ILE A 75 -16.75 -3.44 -10.80
CA ILE A 75 -17.59 -3.03 -9.66
C ILE A 75 -17.38 -1.56 -9.31
N PHE A 76 -16.16 -1.05 -9.39
CA PHE A 76 -15.80 0.23 -8.80
C PHE A 76 -15.84 1.38 -9.81
N ASP A 77 -16.40 2.50 -9.37
CA ASP A 77 -16.43 3.77 -10.11
C ASP A 77 -15.05 4.47 -10.04
N VAL A 78 -14.33 4.28 -8.96
CA VAL A 78 -12.95 4.76 -8.79
C VAL A 78 -12.11 3.71 -8.08
N VAL A 79 -10.92 3.43 -8.60
CA VAL A 79 -9.94 2.55 -7.97
C VAL A 79 -8.69 3.36 -7.65
N VAL A 80 -8.26 3.35 -6.41
CA VAL A 80 -7.06 4.07 -5.94
C VAL A 80 -6.07 3.07 -5.36
N ALA A 81 -4.88 3.02 -5.93
CA ALA A 81 -3.78 2.23 -5.43
C ALA A 81 -2.74 3.15 -4.78
N GLU A 82 -2.63 3.04 -3.48
CA GLU A 82 -1.69 3.84 -2.69
C GLU A 82 -0.38 3.11 -2.38
N LEU A 83 0.46 3.75 -1.59
CA LEU A 83 1.76 3.22 -1.16
C LEU A 83 1.65 1.79 -0.62
N GLY A 84 2.55 0.93 -1.05
CA GLY A 84 2.60 -0.47 -0.61
C GLY A 84 2.03 -1.49 -1.59
N LEU A 85 1.41 -1.06 -2.70
CA LEU A 85 0.88 -1.95 -3.74
C LEU A 85 1.90 -3.02 -4.16
N THR A 86 3.15 -2.62 -4.38
CA THR A 86 4.25 -3.50 -4.82
C THR A 86 5.05 -4.12 -3.68
N SER A 87 4.59 -4.05 -2.45
CA SER A 87 5.30 -4.62 -1.30
C SER A 87 5.29 -6.14 -1.31
N ARG A 88 4.18 -6.75 -1.75
CA ARG A 88 3.97 -8.21 -1.77
C ARG A 88 3.47 -8.75 -3.10
N ALA A 89 3.07 -7.88 -4.03
CA ALA A 89 2.54 -8.26 -5.34
C ALA A 89 3.50 -7.86 -6.46
N ALA A 90 3.49 -8.62 -7.56
CA ALA A 90 4.17 -8.20 -8.78
C ALA A 90 3.38 -7.03 -9.40
N PRO A 91 4.07 -5.98 -9.87
CA PRO A 91 3.42 -4.80 -10.43
C PRO A 91 2.47 -5.10 -11.59
N GLU A 92 2.82 -6.11 -12.40
CA GLU A 92 2.07 -6.53 -13.59
C GLU A 92 0.71 -7.13 -13.20
N GLU A 93 0.70 -8.02 -12.21
CA GLU A 93 -0.51 -8.65 -11.70
C GLU A 93 -1.38 -7.61 -10.98
N ALA A 94 -0.76 -6.79 -10.13
CA ALA A 94 -1.46 -5.74 -9.42
C ALA A 94 -2.13 -4.75 -10.38
N ALA A 95 -1.43 -4.31 -11.43
CA ALA A 95 -2.00 -3.41 -12.45
C ALA A 95 -3.21 -4.04 -13.16
N ARG A 96 -3.13 -5.32 -13.52
CA ARG A 96 -4.26 -6.05 -14.14
C ARG A 96 -5.47 -6.13 -13.22
N GLU A 97 -5.26 -6.44 -11.95
CA GLU A 97 -6.34 -6.54 -10.96
C GLU A 97 -7.01 -5.19 -10.70
N LEU A 98 -6.25 -4.09 -10.58
CA LEU A 98 -6.82 -2.75 -10.45
C LEU A 98 -7.75 -2.40 -11.62
N VAL A 99 -7.32 -2.71 -12.84
CA VAL A 99 -8.11 -2.43 -14.04
C VAL A 99 -9.28 -3.40 -14.16
N ARG A 100 -9.12 -4.67 -13.79
CA ARG A 100 -10.19 -5.66 -13.83
C ARG A 100 -11.39 -5.24 -13.00
N VAL A 101 -11.16 -4.81 -11.75
CA VAL A 101 -12.24 -4.47 -10.81
C VAL A 101 -12.89 -3.10 -11.09
N ALA A 102 -12.23 -2.24 -11.84
CA ALA A 102 -12.76 -0.95 -12.28
C ALA A 102 -13.86 -1.12 -13.32
N LYS A 103 -14.92 -0.31 -13.29
CA LYS A 103 -15.96 -0.26 -14.32
C LYS A 103 -15.39 0.26 -15.65
N PRO A 104 -15.90 -0.14 -16.82
CA PRO A 104 -15.59 0.53 -18.07
C PRO A 104 -15.83 2.05 -17.98
N GLY A 105 -14.93 2.86 -18.50
CA GLY A 105 -14.98 4.32 -18.40
C GLY A 105 -14.62 4.91 -17.04
N SER A 106 -14.33 4.10 -16.04
CA SER A 106 -13.98 4.55 -14.69
C SER A 106 -12.49 4.89 -14.53
N SER A 107 -12.17 5.63 -13.48
CA SER A 107 -10.82 6.09 -13.19
C SER A 107 -10.05 5.10 -12.31
N VAL A 108 -8.80 4.82 -12.70
CA VAL A 108 -7.82 4.12 -11.87
C VAL A 108 -6.66 5.07 -11.58
N VAL A 109 -6.33 5.23 -10.31
CA VAL A 109 -5.26 6.12 -9.81
C VAL A 109 -4.23 5.29 -9.08
N VAL A 110 -2.96 5.47 -9.42
CA VAL A 110 -1.83 4.78 -8.78
C VAL A 110 -0.87 5.81 -8.22
N VAL A 111 -0.66 5.80 -6.91
CA VAL A 111 0.27 6.68 -6.19
C VAL A 111 1.37 5.83 -5.60
N GLN A 112 2.54 5.82 -6.23
CA GLN A 112 3.62 4.92 -5.85
C GLN A 112 4.98 5.60 -5.82
N PRO A 113 5.92 5.06 -5.03
CA PRO A 113 7.32 5.43 -5.13
C PRO A 113 7.83 5.08 -6.52
N VAL A 114 8.56 6.01 -7.14
CA VAL A 114 9.13 5.83 -8.48
C VAL A 114 10.61 6.15 -8.51
N TRP A 115 11.35 5.44 -9.34
CA TRP A 115 12.72 5.82 -9.67
C TRP A 115 12.70 7.04 -10.60
N LYS A 116 13.38 8.11 -10.20
CA LYS A 116 13.50 9.35 -10.99
C LYS A 116 14.64 9.30 -12.01
N ALA A 117 15.58 8.37 -11.81
CA ALA A 117 16.69 8.13 -12.73
C ALA A 117 16.95 6.61 -12.83
N PRO A 118 17.61 6.15 -13.89
CA PRO A 118 18.04 4.77 -14.00
C PRO A 118 18.95 4.39 -12.82
N VAL A 119 18.64 3.29 -12.17
CA VAL A 119 19.41 2.73 -11.06
C VAL A 119 19.94 1.37 -11.49
N ASP A 120 21.19 1.11 -11.15
CA ASP A 120 21.82 -0.19 -11.40
C ASP A 120 20.97 -1.33 -10.83
N PRO A 121 20.80 -2.47 -11.55
CA PRO A 121 19.92 -3.56 -11.14
C PRO A 121 20.25 -4.14 -9.75
N GLU A 122 21.52 -4.31 -9.42
CA GLU A 122 21.94 -4.83 -8.11
C GLU A 122 21.56 -3.86 -7.00
N ARG A 123 21.84 -2.57 -7.23
CA ARG A 123 21.46 -1.51 -6.29
C ARG A 123 19.95 -1.38 -6.17
N ARG A 124 19.20 -1.50 -7.28
CA ARG A 124 17.72 -1.49 -7.28
C ARG A 124 17.18 -2.62 -6.41
N ALA A 125 17.72 -3.82 -6.50
CA ALA A 125 17.31 -4.97 -5.68
C ALA A 125 17.54 -4.69 -4.19
N VAL A 126 18.74 -4.26 -3.80
CA VAL A 126 19.07 -3.91 -2.40
C VAL A 126 18.18 -2.80 -1.86
N LEU A 127 17.97 -1.74 -2.64
CA LEU A 127 17.11 -0.63 -2.22
C LEU A 127 15.64 -1.03 -2.11
N SER A 128 15.14 -1.86 -3.03
CA SER A 128 13.76 -2.38 -2.97
C SER A 128 13.53 -3.22 -1.72
N GLU A 129 14.49 -4.04 -1.33
CA GLU A 129 14.45 -4.79 -0.07
C GLU A 129 14.42 -3.84 1.15
N HIS A 130 15.25 -2.81 1.14
CA HIS A 130 15.28 -1.82 2.22
C HIS A 130 13.99 -0.99 2.30
N LEU A 131 13.39 -0.66 1.17
CA LEU A 131 12.13 0.08 1.11
C LEU A 131 10.92 -0.80 1.43
N GLY A 132 11.07 -2.12 1.33
CA GLY A 132 9.96 -3.06 1.45
C GLY A 132 8.92 -2.96 0.33
N CYS A 133 9.32 -2.41 -0.82
CA CYS A 133 8.48 -2.31 -2.02
C CYS A 133 9.37 -2.31 -3.27
N ARG A 134 8.75 -2.45 -4.45
CA ARG A 134 9.44 -2.43 -5.75
C ARG A 134 9.08 -1.15 -6.51
N PRO A 135 9.81 -0.04 -6.32
CA PRO A 135 9.59 1.15 -7.11
C PRO A 135 9.90 0.88 -8.59
N LEU A 136 9.06 1.35 -9.47
CA LEU A 136 9.25 1.34 -10.91
C LEU A 136 9.56 2.76 -11.39
N MET A 137 10.06 2.90 -12.62
CA MET A 137 10.05 4.21 -13.28
C MET A 137 8.61 4.56 -13.71
N VAL A 138 8.29 5.83 -13.79
CA VAL A 138 6.95 6.27 -14.22
C VAL A 138 6.59 5.74 -15.62
N VAL A 139 7.57 5.58 -16.49
CA VAL A 139 7.37 5.00 -17.83
C VAL A 139 7.01 3.51 -17.77
N GLU A 140 7.57 2.76 -16.82
CA GLU A 140 7.23 1.36 -16.59
C GLU A 140 5.78 1.24 -16.07
N TRP A 141 5.38 2.08 -15.09
CA TRP A 141 3.99 2.15 -14.65
C TRP A 141 3.01 2.47 -15.77
N LYS A 142 3.32 3.48 -16.59
CA LYS A 142 2.47 3.82 -17.76
C LYS A 142 2.28 2.65 -18.69
N ARG A 143 3.37 1.94 -19.02
CA ARG A 143 3.31 0.78 -19.90
C ARG A 143 2.42 -0.31 -19.30
N LEU A 144 2.63 -0.70 -18.03
CA LEU A 144 1.83 -1.72 -17.38
C LEU A 144 0.34 -1.37 -17.32
N LEU A 145 0.02 -0.12 -17.00
CA LEU A 145 -1.37 0.33 -16.94
C LEU A 145 -2.04 0.37 -18.33
N MET A 146 -1.30 0.76 -19.39
CA MET A 146 -1.82 0.68 -20.77
C MET A 146 -2.01 -0.77 -21.23
N GLU A 147 -1.07 -1.66 -20.93
CA GLU A 147 -1.18 -3.09 -21.21
C GLU A 147 -2.35 -3.74 -20.45
N ALA A 148 -2.64 -3.26 -19.25
CA ALA A 148 -3.80 -3.67 -18.45
C ALA A 148 -5.15 -3.11 -18.96
N GLY A 149 -5.16 -2.18 -19.91
CA GLY A 149 -6.38 -1.65 -20.53
C GLY A 149 -6.75 -0.23 -20.14
N LEU A 150 -5.85 0.55 -19.54
CA LEU A 150 -6.07 1.97 -19.32
C LEU A 150 -5.69 2.82 -20.54
N GLU A 151 -6.39 3.91 -20.71
CA GLU A 151 -6.12 4.96 -21.68
C GLU A 151 -6.18 6.35 -21.05
N HIS A 152 -5.82 7.39 -21.79
CA HIS A 152 -5.81 8.78 -21.30
C HIS A 152 -4.97 8.97 -20.05
N LEU A 153 -3.74 8.39 -20.03
CA LEU A 153 -2.88 8.45 -18.87
C LEU A 153 -2.39 9.88 -18.58
N HIS A 154 -2.67 10.33 -17.36
CA HIS A 154 -2.17 11.57 -16.80
C HIS A 154 -1.18 11.27 -15.66
N THR A 155 -0.11 12.07 -15.52
CA THR A 155 0.88 11.90 -14.46
C THR A 155 1.15 13.20 -13.76
N GLU A 156 1.27 13.12 -12.44
CA GLU A 156 1.75 14.21 -11.59
C GLU A 156 2.97 13.75 -10.80
N ASN A 157 3.97 14.61 -10.77
CA ASN A 157 5.14 14.42 -9.94
C ASN A 157 4.90 15.10 -8.60
N TRP A 158 4.75 14.31 -7.56
CA TRP A 158 4.55 14.81 -6.19
C TRP A 158 5.85 14.98 -5.41
N SER A 159 6.97 14.70 -6.04
CA SER A 159 8.30 14.84 -5.44
C SER A 159 8.90 16.22 -5.60
N ASP A 160 8.43 17.02 -6.55
CA ASP A 160 9.01 18.32 -6.87
C ASP A 160 8.47 19.44 -5.97
N GLU A 161 9.33 20.44 -5.74
CA GLU A 161 9.03 21.60 -4.91
C GLU A 161 7.85 22.44 -5.42
N GLU A 162 7.52 22.30 -6.71
CA GLU A 162 6.48 23.07 -7.38
C GLU A 162 5.07 22.50 -7.21
N THR A 163 4.92 21.30 -6.66
CA THR A 163 3.58 20.77 -6.39
C THR A 163 2.93 21.57 -5.27
N ALA A 164 1.79 22.17 -5.58
CA ALA A 164 1.01 23.07 -4.71
C ALA A 164 0.63 22.48 -3.33
N PHE A 165 0.86 21.18 -3.13
CA PHE A 165 0.53 20.49 -1.90
C PHE A 165 1.48 20.79 -0.72
N ARG A 166 2.74 21.20 -0.99
CA ARG A 166 3.71 21.56 0.07
C ARG A 166 4.67 22.68 -0.37
N PRO A 167 4.19 23.91 -0.54
CA PRO A 167 5.02 25.01 -1.04
C PRO A 167 6.17 25.42 -0.11
N GLN A 168 6.23 24.88 1.11
CA GLN A 168 7.22 25.28 2.13
C GLN A 168 8.26 24.22 2.47
N ILE A 169 8.17 23.00 1.92
CA ILE A 169 9.11 21.93 2.23
C ILE A 169 10.04 21.72 1.04
N ARG A 170 11.31 22.12 1.20
CA ARG A 170 12.35 21.94 0.18
C ARG A 170 12.73 20.47 -0.12
N LYS A 171 12.21 19.52 0.66
CA LYS A 171 12.48 18.10 0.52
C LYS A 171 11.14 17.37 0.35
N PRO A 172 11.02 16.45 -0.61
CA PRO A 172 9.78 15.69 -0.83
C PRO A 172 9.41 14.81 0.38
N PHE A 173 10.42 14.36 1.12
CA PHE A 173 10.25 13.58 2.34
C PHE A 173 11.08 14.19 3.47
N PRO A 174 10.49 14.36 4.67
CA PRO A 174 11.26 14.83 5.83
C PRO A 174 12.28 13.76 6.25
N ASP A 175 13.46 14.20 6.67
CA ASP A 175 14.49 13.32 7.19
C ASP A 175 14.04 12.70 8.51
N PHE A 176 14.55 11.50 8.82
CA PHE A 176 14.37 10.89 10.14
C PHE A 176 14.75 11.84 11.29
N THR A 177 15.73 12.73 11.04
CA THR A 177 16.14 13.77 11.98
C THR A 177 15.12 14.89 12.14
N GLU A 178 14.23 15.07 11.19
CA GLU A 178 13.18 16.10 11.20
C GLU A 178 11.85 15.54 11.70
N LEU A 179 11.60 14.21 11.48
CA LEU A 179 10.38 13.53 11.87
C LEU A 179 10.28 13.26 13.37
N PHE A 180 11.41 13.00 14.00
CA PHE A 180 11.44 12.55 15.40
C PHE A 180 12.30 13.45 16.26
N SER A 181 11.79 13.78 17.42
CA SER A 181 12.56 14.45 18.47
C SER A 181 13.73 13.58 18.96
N PRO A 182 14.76 14.13 19.57
CA PRO A 182 15.87 13.36 20.12
C PRO A 182 15.43 12.28 21.12
N ALA A 183 14.38 12.55 21.89
CA ALA A 183 13.83 11.59 22.85
C ALA A 183 13.15 10.40 22.17
N GLU A 184 12.38 10.66 21.11
CA GLU A 184 11.73 9.63 20.29
C GLU A 184 12.75 8.75 19.57
N LYS A 185 13.80 9.35 19.01
CA LYS A 185 14.92 8.61 18.39
C LYS A 185 15.58 7.67 19.40
N LEU A 186 15.87 8.18 20.59
CA LEU A 186 16.43 7.35 21.67
C LEU A 186 15.48 6.21 22.04
N GLY A 187 14.18 6.48 22.08
CA GLY A 187 13.13 5.49 22.29
C GLY A 187 13.13 4.40 21.21
N ILE A 188 13.20 4.79 19.93
CA ILE A 188 13.29 3.86 18.79
C ILE A 188 14.54 2.98 18.90
N PHE A 189 15.72 3.57 19.14
CA PHE A 189 16.95 2.82 19.30
C PHE A 189 16.91 1.87 20.50
N ARG A 190 16.31 2.28 21.60
CA ARG A 190 16.16 1.47 22.80
C ARG A 190 15.23 0.26 22.55
N ARG A 191 14.09 0.47 21.85
CA ARG A 191 13.20 -0.61 21.43
C ARG A 191 13.85 -1.56 20.45
N ALA A 192 14.56 -1.04 19.44
CA ALA A 192 15.30 -1.84 18.47
C ALA A 192 16.38 -2.71 19.16
N ARG A 193 17.14 -2.12 20.10
CA ARG A 193 18.12 -2.85 20.90
C ARG A 193 17.50 -3.96 21.76
N HIS A 194 16.36 -3.66 22.39
CA HIS A 194 15.69 -4.63 23.27
C HIS A 194 15.12 -5.80 22.46
N ARG A 195 14.54 -5.52 21.28
CA ARG A 195 13.86 -6.52 20.45
C ARG A 195 14.81 -7.33 19.56
N TRP A 196 15.87 -6.71 19.04
CA TRP A 196 16.78 -7.30 18.04
C TRP A 196 18.27 -7.20 18.39
N GLY A 197 18.61 -6.75 19.58
CA GLY A 197 20.00 -6.57 20.02
C GLY A 197 20.75 -5.49 19.22
N TRP A 198 22.07 -5.48 19.35
CA TRP A 198 22.93 -4.51 18.65
C TRP A 198 22.91 -4.68 17.13
N ALA A 199 22.81 -5.92 16.64
CA ALA A 199 22.69 -6.19 15.19
C ALA A 199 21.47 -5.49 14.60
N GLY A 200 20.31 -5.56 15.27
CA GLY A 200 19.10 -4.85 14.84
C GLY A 200 19.25 -3.33 14.82
N VAL A 201 19.95 -2.75 15.81
CA VAL A 201 20.24 -1.31 15.83
C VAL A 201 21.08 -0.89 14.62
N TRP A 202 22.12 -1.64 14.32
CA TRP A 202 22.98 -1.38 13.16
C TRP A 202 22.23 -1.54 11.84
N THR A 203 21.38 -2.54 11.71
CA THR A 203 20.55 -2.75 10.52
C THR A 203 19.58 -1.58 10.31
N VAL A 204 18.87 -1.15 11.36
CA VAL A 204 17.96 0.00 11.28
C VAL A 204 18.71 1.27 10.89
N TRP A 205 19.87 1.51 11.49
CA TRP A 205 20.66 2.70 11.19
C TRP A 205 21.25 2.69 9.77
N ALA A 206 21.74 1.55 9.30
CA ALA A 206 22.27 1.39 7.94
C ALA A 206 21.15 1.59 6.90
N ARG A 207 19.96 1.01 7.16
CA ARG A 207 18.77 1.13 6.31
C ARG A 207 18.31 2.59 6.22
N GLU A 208 18.21 3.26 7.36
CA GLU A 208 17.80 4.67 7.40
C GLU A 208 18.80 5.54 6.63
N ARG A 209 20.10 5.32 6.81
CA ARG A 209 21.14 6.06 6.10
C ARG A 209 21.08 5.89 4.59
N GLU A 210 20.85 4.67 4.09
CA GLU A 210 20.72 4.42 2.64
C GLU A 210 19.42 5.01 2.07
N VAL A 211 18.31 4.87 2.76
CA VAL A 211 17.03 5.48 2.36
C VAL A 211 17.17 7.00 2.31
N HIS A 212 17.75 7.61 3.35
CA HIS A 212 18.00 9.04 3.37
C HIS A 212 18.90 9.51 2.21
N LYS A 213 19.97 8.75 1.90
CA LYS A 213 20.86 9.06 0.79
C LYS A 213 20.11 9.06 -0.54
N VAL A 214 19.27 8.04 -0.78
CA VAL A 214 18.48 7.87 -2.01
C VAL A 214 17.43 8.97 -2.16
N LEU A 215 16.75 9.33 -1.07
CA LEU A 215 15.67 10.31 -1.10
C LEU A 215 16.17 11.75 -1.18
N THR A 216 17.20 12.09 -0.39
CA THR A 216 17.59 13.48 -0.19
C THR A 216 18.85 13.89 -0.95
N ARG A 217 19.89 13.06 -0.98
CA ARG A 217 21.16 13.39 -1.64
C ARG A 217 21.12 13.13 -3.13
N GLU A 218 20.72 11.92 -3.52
CA GLU A 218 20.76 11.49 -4.90
C GLU A 218 19.45 11.81 -5.63
N ARG A 219 18.36 12.05 -4.89
CA ARG A 219 17.01 12.29 -5.42
C ARG A 219 16.59 11.23 -6.44
N LEU A 220 16.99 9.99 -6.20
CA LEU A 220 16.71 8.87 -7.09
C LEU A 220 15.30 8.33 -6.92
N LEU A 221 14.69 8.53 -5.75
CA LEU A 221 13.34 8.09 -5.45
C LEU A 221 12.43 9.29 -5.30
N GLY A 222 11.29 9.24 -5.94
CA GLY A 222 10.23 10.21 -5.83
C GLY A 222 8.89 9.55 -5.58
N LEU A 223 7.85 10.35 -5.53
CA LEU A 223 6.47 9.93 -5.44
C LEU A 223 5.71 10.51 -6.62
N ASP A 224 5.14 9.65 -7.45
CA ASP A 224 4.33 10.06 -8.60
C ASP A 224 2.93 9.48 -8.50
N LEU A 225 2.00 10.25 -9.06
CA LEU A 225 0.65 9.82 -9.32
C LEU A 225 0.51 9.55 -10.82
N VAL A 226 -0.06 8.40 -11.16
CA VAL A 226 -0.49 8.04 -12.52
C VAL A 226 -1.99 7.75 -12.48
N LYS A 227 -2.77 8.46 -13.27
CA LYS A 227 -4.20 8.26 -13.45
C LYS A 227 -4.48 7.82 -14.88
N GLY A 228 -5.42 6.90 -15.06
CA GLY A 228 -5.96 6.53 -16.37
C GLY A 228 -7.44 6.21 -16.28
N VAL A 229 -8.06 6.03 -17.44
CA VAL A 229 -9.46 5.64 -17.58
C VAL A 229 -9.50 4.25 -18.22
N LYS A 230 -10.32 3.34 -17.67
CA LYS A 230 -10.49 2.00 -18.25
C LYS A 230 -11.26 2.12 -19.57
N ARG A 231 -10.74 1.44 -20.60
CA ARG A 231 -11.37 1.41 -21.94
C ARG A 231 -12.83 1.01 -21.87
N GLU A 232 -13.68 1.72 -22.63
CA GLU A 232 -15.05 1.31 -22.88
C GLU A 232 -15.06 0.19 -23.93
N GLY A 233 -15.58 -0.99 -23.60
CA GLY A 233 -15.80 -2.06 -24.57
C GLY A 233 -14.98 -3.34 -24.41
N GLU A 234 -14.08 -3.46 -23.47
CA GLU A 234 -13.48 -4.75 -23.12
C GLU A 234 -14.32 -5.45 -22.05
N ALA A 235 -15.50 -5.96 -22.48
CA ALA A 235 -16.21 -6.92 -21.67
C ALA A 235 -15.34 -8.18 -21.53
N ALA A 236 -14.93 -8.48 -20.31
CA ALA A 236 -14.11 -9.61 -19.97
C ALA A 236 -14.67 -10.90 -20.60
N THR A 237 -14.00 -11.42 -21.62
CA THR A 237 -14.09 -12.81 -21.98
C THR A 237 -13.18 -13.58 -21.04
N THR A 238 -13.72 -13.98 -19.93
CA THR A 238 -13.46 -15.29 -19.30
C THR A 238 -14.07 -15.32 -17.90
N SER A 239 -15.19 -15.97 -17.81
CA SER A 239 -15.79 -16.44 -16.57
C SER A 239 -14.89 -17.53 -15.97
N ALA A 240 -14.21 -17.19 -14.90
CA ALA A 240 -13.92 -18.20 -13.90
C ALA A 240 -14.67 -17.74 -12.65
N ASP A 241 -15.69 -18.47 -12.26
CA ASP A 241 -16.36 -18.26 -10.98
C ASP A 241 -15.31 -18.28 -9.86
N PRO A 242 -15.31 -17.27 -8.97
CA PRO A 242 -14.46 -17.33 -7.80
C PRO A 242 -14.82 -18.60 -7.00
N PRO A 243 -13.85 -19.28 -6.40
CA PRO A 243 -14.13 -20.43 -5.57
C PRO A 243 -15.11 -20.01 -4.45
N PRO A 244 -16.10 -20.84 -4.12
CA PRO A 244 -17.06 -20.51 -3.08
C PRO A 244 -16.32 -20.25 -1.78
N ALA A 245 -16.70 -19.16 -1.11
CA ALA A 245 -16.21 -18.80 0.20
C ALA A 245 -16.25 -20.04 1.12
N SER A 246 -15.08 -20.48 1.57
CA SER A 246 -14.94 -21.62 2.48
C SER A 246 -15.69 -21.27 3.75
N VAL A 247 -16.80 -21.96 3.97
CA VAL A 247 -17.55 -21.97 5.24
C VAL A 247 -16.57 -22.45 6.30
N ALA A 248 -16.33 -21.63 7.31
CA ALA A 248 -15.50 -21.95 8.44
C ALA A 248 -16.01 -23.25 9.11
N PRO A 249 -15.15 -24.21 9.43
CA PRO A 249 -15.58 -25.38 10.17
C PRO A 249 -15.92 -24.99 11.62
N GLU A 250 -17.09 -25.46 12.03
CA GLU A 250 -17.63 -25.45 13.36
C GLU A 250 -16.62 -26.01 14.38
N LYS A 251 -16.49 -25.34 15.51
CA LYS A 251 -15.59 -25.72 16.60
C LYS A 251 -16.06 -27.03 17.24
N GLU A 252 -15.41 -28.12 17.00
CA GLU A 252 -15.39 -29.27 17.90
C GLU A 252 -14.15 -29.19 18.81
N ASN A 253 -14.43 -29.09 20.12
CA ASN A 253 -13.46 -29.34 21.18
C ASN A 253 -13.66 -30.81 21.63
N PRO A 254 -12.65 -31.66 21.74
CA PRO A 254 -12.09 -31.96 23.03
C PRO A 254 -10.61 -32.34 23.08
N GLY A 255 -9.98 -31.93 24.18
CA GLY A 255 -8.75 -32.25 24.76
C GLY A 255 -8.04 -33.57 24.50
N ARG A 256 -6.73 -33.45 24.41
CA ARG A 256 -5.72 -34.25 25.16
C ARG A 256 -4.30 -33.82 24.81
N GLU A 257 -3.55 -33.73 25.85
CA GLU A 257 -2.10 -33.56 25.94
C GLU A 257 -1.29 -34.47 25.01
N GLN A 258 -0.20 -33.92 24.44
CA GLN A 258 1.15 -34.56 24.51
C GLN A 258 2.21 -33.61 23.99
N GLU A 259 3.24 -33.44 24.81
CA GLU A 259 4.53 -32.82 24.53
C GLU A 259 5.27 -33.52 23.36
N VAL A 260 6.11 -32.78 22.69
CA VAL A 260 7.54 -33.03 22.41
C VAL A 260 8.03 -32.18 21.22
N GLY A 261 8.92 -31.25 21.48
CA GLY A 261 10.23 -31.11 20.83
C GLY A 261 10.32 -30.55 19.41
N GLY A 262 11.08 -29.48 19.29
CA GLY A 262 11.81 -29.17 18.08
C GLY A 262 11.42 -27.87 17.38
N ALA A 263 12.15 -26.79 17.66
CA ALA A 263 12.17 -25.58 16.85
C ALA A 263 12.87 -25.81 15.51
N PRO A 264 12.43 -25.17 14.44
CA PRO A 264 13.37 -24.70 13.44
C PRO A 264 13.31 -23.19 13.30
N GLU A 265 14.48 -22.64 13.14
CA GLU A 265 14.78 -21.26 12.83
C GLU A 265 13.96 -20.77 11.61
N GLY A 266 13.05 -19.82 11.83
CA GLY A 266 12.27 -19.19 10.78
C GLY A 266 12.79 -17.78 10.49
N GLN A 267 13.07 -17.55 9.25
CA GLN A 267 13.52 -16.30 8.64
C GLN A 267 12.66 -15.12 9.07
N VAL A 268 13.32 -14.08 9.58
CA VAL A 268 12.72 -12.79 9.91
C VAL A 268 12.56 -11.98 8.62
N THR A 269 11.36 -12.00 8.05
CA THR A 269 10.98 -11.10 6.97
C THR A 269 9.98 -10.08 7.49
N GLY A 270 10.34 -8.82 7.42
CA GLY A 270 9.41 -7.69 7.61
C GLY A 270 9.33 -7.16 9.04
N LEU A 271 10.03 -6.06 9.31
CA LEU A 271 9.88 -5.25 10.52
C LEU A 271 8.70 -4.29 10.35
N PRO A 272 7.64 -4.36 11.15
CA PRO A 272 6.66 -3.28 11.23
C PRO A 272 7.31 -2.09 11.95
N LEU A 273 7.34 -0.95 11.28
CA LEU A 273 7.98 0.27 11.78
C LEU A 273 7.16 1.05 12.82
N PHE A 274 5.90 0.69 13.05
CA PHE A 274 5.02 1.43 13.97
C PHE A 274 4.07 0.50 14.73
N ASP A 275 4.40 0.19 15.96
CA ASP A 275 3.40 -0.10 17.00
C ASP A 275 3.20 1.21 17.78
N GLY A 276 2.11 1.88 17.48
CA GLY A 276 1.72 3.09 18.20
C GLY A 276 1.03 2.73 19.52
N ASP A 277 1.82 2.50 20.56
CA ASP A 277 1.36 2.67 21.93
C ASP A 277 1.97 3.96 22.46
N THR A 278 1.19 5.00 22.45
CA THR A 278 1.40 6.18 23.31
C THR A 278 0.43 6.10 24.47
N PRO A 279 0.87 6.40 25.73
CA PRO A 279 0.03 6.47 26.91
C PRO A 279 -0.99 7.60 26.82
#